data_6f21185ab8ede43eb2ede72bcbf73e20
#
_entry.id   6f21185ab8ede43eb2ede72bcbf73e20
#
_cell.length_a   1.000
_cell.length_b   1.000
_cell.length_c   1.000
_cell.angle_alpha   90.00
_cell.angle_beta   90.00
_cell.angle_gamma   90.00
#
_symmetry.space_group_name_H-M   'P 1'
#
loop_
_entity.id
_entity.type
_entity.pdbx_description
1 polymer ?
#
loop_
_entity_poly.entity_id
_entity_poly.type
_entity_poly.pdbx_seq_one_letter_code
_entity_poly.pdbx_strand_id
1 'polypeptide(L)'
;MSNVQIRLFCKSDSKKVLNLISDIIVNEFKFRLEFNRLDSDLICIEEHYSKPDGGCFWVAEEISDKQIISTTGIRNLKQYASTCELKRMYVAKEYRRLGIGQKLLDTAVYFAKRIGYSRIVLDSSKYLEAARTLYLKNGFVDIARYNDNHRANIFMEKSLVD
;
A
#
# COMPACT_ATOMS: atom_id res chain seq x y z
N MET A 1 -19.46 -15.85 -3.28
CA MET A 1 -18.80 -14.55 -3.49
C MET A 1 -18.20 -14.11 -2.17
N SER A 2 -16.92 -13.79 -2.14
CA SER A 2 -16.30 -13.24 -0.91
C SER A 2 -16.96 -11.92 -0.57
N ASN A 3 -17.49 -11.80 0.63
CA ASN A 3 -18.17 -10.59 1.09
C ASN A 3 -17.12 -9.69 1.76
N VAL A 4 -16.40 -8.92 0.94
CA VAL A 4 -15.25 -8.11 1.36
C VAL A 4 -15.64 -6.65 1.47
N GLN A 5 -15.32 -6.04 2.59
CA GLN A 5 -15.49 -4.61 2.84
C GLN A 5 -14.12 -3.91 2.89
N ILE A 6 -13.97 -2.83 2.12
CA ILE A 6 -12.85 -1.89 2.28
C ILE A 6 -13.26 -0.81 3.27
N ARG A 7 -12.44 -0.60 4.29
CA ARG A 7 -12.65 0.40 5.33
C ARG A 7 -11.34 1.02 5.82
N LEU A 8 -11.45 2.10 6.55
CA LEU A 8 -10.30 2.69 7.22
C LEU A 8 -9.73 1.71 8.26
N PHE A 9 -8.40 1.72 8.36
CA PHE A 9 -7.69 1.09 9.45
C PHE A 9 -8.11 1.69 10.78
N CYS A 10 -8.19 0.87 11.80
CA CYS A 10 -8.31 1.30 13.19
C CYS A 10 -7.28 0.57 14.06
N LYS A 11 -6.95 1.13 15.23
CA LYS A 11 -5.89 0.62 16.09
C LYS A 11 -6.02 -0.85 16.45
N SER A 12 -7.25 -1.34 16.59
CA SER A 12 -7.52 -2.76 16.87
C SER A 12 -7.11 -3.70 15.73
N ASP A 13 -6.88 -3.19 14.52
CA ASP A 13 -6.41 -3.96 13.37
C ASP A 13 -4.90 -4.22 13.40
N SER A 14 -4.13 -3.48 14.21
CA SER A 14 -2.66 -3.44 14.17
C SER A 14 -2.02 -4.82 14.14
N LYS A 15 -2.47 -5.72 15.01
CA LYS A 15 -1.95 -7.09 15.08
C LYS A 15 -2.26 -7.90 13.82
N LYS A 16 -3.50 -7.78 13.32
CA LYS A 16 -3.94 -8.50 12.12
C LYS A 16 -3.20 -8.00 10.88
N VAL A 17 -3.02 -6.68 10.75
CA VAL A 17 -2.26 -6.05 9.67
C VAL A 17 -0.80 -6.46 9.71
N LEU A 18 -0.17 -6.40 10.89
CA LEU A 18 1.22 -6.82 11.07
C LEU A 18 1.41 -8.30 10.69
N ASN A 19 0.50 -9.17 11.12
CA ASN A 19 0.56 -10.60 10.80
C ASN A 19 0.45 -10.84 9.28
N LEU A 20 -0.52 -10.21 8.61
CA LEU A 20 -0.68 -10.34 7.16
C LEU A 20 0.56 -9.88 6.40
N ILE A 21 1.06 -8.70 6.70
CA ILE A 21 2.21 -8.12 6.00
C ILE A 21 3.48 -8.91 6.31
N SER A 22 3.68 -9.32 7.56
CA SER A 22 4.83 -10.14 7.97
C SER A 22 4.84 -11.48 7.25
N ASP A 23 3.69 -12.14 7.14
CA ASP A 23 3.58 -13.42 6.43
C ASP A 23 4.00 -13.26 4.96
N ILE A 24 3.53 -12.22 4.29
CA ILE A 24 3.89 -11.95 2.89
C ILE A 24 5.39 -11.61 2.75
N ILE A 25 5.90 -10.70 3.57
CA ILE A 25 7.32 -10.28 3.48
C ILE A 25 8.26 -11.42 3.80
N VAL A 26 7.99 -12.18 4.86
CA VAL A 26 8.91 -13.22 5.35
C VAL A 26 8.70 -14.54 4.61
N ASN A 27 7.46 -15.01 4.51
CA ASN A 27 7.19 -16.35 4.00
C ASN A 27 7.08 -16.41 2.48
N GLU A 28 6.52 -15.38 1.83
CA GLU A 28 6.43 -15.35 0.37
C GLU A 28 7.69 -14.75 -0.28
N PHE A 29 8.14 -13.57 0.20
CA PHE A 29 9.26 -12.84 -0.44
C PHE A 29 10.63 -13.18 0.14
N LYS A 30 10.69 -13.93 1.25
CA LYS A 30 11.93 -14.34 1.92
C LYS A 30 12.80 -13.17 2.39
N PHE A 31 12.19 -12.01 2.68
CA PHE A 31 12.88 -10.88 3.31
C PHE A 31 12.77 -10.97 4.84
N ARG A 32 13.73 -10.37 5.52
CA ARG A 32 13.65 -10.13 6.97
C ARG A 32 12.94 -8.82 7.23
N LEU A 33 12.16 -8.75 8.32
CA LEU A 33 11.57 -7.50 8.78
C LEU A 33 12.63 -6.58 9.38
N GLU A 34 12.54 -5.30 9.07
CA GLU A 34 13.47 -4.25 9.52
C GLU A 34 12.68 -3.14 10.24
N PHE A 35 12.26 -3.41 11.47
CA PHE A 35 11.44 -2.48 12.27
C PHE A 35 12.15 -1.18 12.65
N ASN A 36 13.47 -1.14 12.61
CA ASN A 36 14.27 0.06 12.82
C ASN A 36 14.51 0.87 11.53
N ARG A 37 14.00 0.42 10.40
CA ARG A 37 14.23 1.06 9.08
C ARG A 37 13.04 0.92 8.15
N LEU A 38 13.01 -0.11 7.30
CA LEU A 38 12.03 -0.26 6.20
C LEU A 38 10.60 -0.55 6.69
N ASP A 39 10.46 -1.20 7.83
CA ASP A 39 9.18 -1.65 8.37
C ASP A 39 8.78 -0.93 9.67
N SER A 40 9.42 0.20 9.97
CA SER A 40 9.14 1.00 11.17
C SER A 40 7.70 1.52 11.23
N ASP A 41 7.10 1.77 10.07
CA ASP A 41 5.71 2.22 9.95
C ASP A 41 4.69 1.18 10.41
N LEU A 42 5.05 -0.12 10.42
CA LEU A 42 4.17 -1.19 10.89
C LEU A 42 4.03 -1.24 12.41
N ILE A 43 4.92 -0.59 13.15
CA ILE A 43 4.84 -0.51 14.62
C ILE A 43 3.74 0.45 15.05
N CYS A 44 3.58 1.56 14.33
CA CYS A 44 2.56 2.57 14.61
C CYS A 44 1.99 3.15 13.31
N ILE A 45 1.03 2.43 12.73
CA ILE A 45 0.41 2.81 11.46
C ILE A 45 -0.28 4.18 11.56
N GLU A 46 -0.92 4.47 12.68
CA GLU A 46 -1.64 5.74 12.90
C GLU A 46 -0.73 6.97 12.78
N GLU A 47 0.52 6.86 13.22
CA GLU A 47 1.48 7.97 13.17
C GLU A 47 2.02 8.18 11.76
N HIS A 48 2.35 7.07 11.08
CA HIS A 48 2.97 7.12 9.75
C HIS A 48 1.99 7.44 8.62
N TYR A 49 0.69 7.18 8.83
CA TYR A 49 -0.38 7.37 7.85
C TYR A 49 -1.49 8.29 8.36
N SER A 50 -1.13 9.28 9.17
CA SER A 50 -2.11 10.17 9.80
C SER A 50 -2.76 11.11 8.79
N LYS A 51 -4.07 11.33 8.91
CA LYS A 51 -4.82 12.27 8.06
C LYS A 51 -4.32 13.71 8.16
N PRO A 52 -4.00 14.25 9.35
CA PRO A 52 -3.42 15.59 9.47
C PRO A 52 -2.14 15.79 8.67
N ASP A 53 -1.34 14.73 8.49
CA ASP A 53 -0.12 14.78 7.68
C ASP A 53 -0.34 14.43 6.20
N GLY A 54 -1.59 14.31 5.77
CA GLY A 54 -1.94 13.96 4.39
C GLY A 54 -1.86 12.45 4.08
N GLY A 55 -1.86 11.62 5.12
CA GLY A 55 -1.84 10.16 5.00
C GLY A 55 -3.19 9.50 5.23
N CYS A 56 -3.29 8.24 4.89
CA CYS A 56 -4.43 7.38 5.21
C CYS A 56 -4.05 5.91 5.03
N PHE A 57 -4.66 5.02 5.80
CA PHE A 57 -4.45 3.59 5.68
C PHE A 57 -5.79 2.85 5.63
N TRP A 58 -5.91 1.91 4.71
CA TRP A 58 -7.12 1.10 4.50
C TRP A 58 -6.82 -0.38 4.64
N VAL A 59 -7.84 -1.09 5.06
CA VAL A 59 -7.86 -2.55 5.10
C VAL A 59 -9.03 -3.08 4.27
N ALA A 60 -8.86 -4.24 3.67
CA ALA A 60 -9.96 -5.04 3.17
C ALA A 60 -10.23 -6.17 4.17
N GLU A 61 -11.46 -6.24 4.66
CA GLU A 61 -11.91 -7.19 5.67
C GLU A 61 -12.92 -8.17 5.06
N GLU A 62 -12.71 -9.47 5.28
CA GLU A 62 -13.76 -10.47 5.04
C GLU A 62 -14.84 -10.33 6.12
N ILE A 63 -16.08 -10.09 5.72
CA ILE A 63 -17.16 -9.75 6.67
C ILE A 63 -17.53 -10.92 7.57
N SER A 64 -17.41 -12.16 7.07
CA SER A 64 -17.85 -13.38 7.77
C SER A 64 -17.06 -13.65 9.05
N ASP A 65 -15.76 -13.48 9.03
CA ASP A 65 -14.85 -13.85 10.12
C ASP A 65 -13.97 -12.68 10.61
N LYS A 66 -14.18 -11.49 10.04
CA LYS A 66 -13.42 -10.28 10.39
C LYS A 66 -11.91 -10.40 10.15
N GLN A 67 -11.51 -11.25 9.20
CA GLN A 67 -10.13 -11.37 8.80
C GLN A 67 -9.71 -10.19 7.93
N ILE A 68 -8.55 -9.58 8.21
CA ILE A 68 -7.92 -8.62 7.31
C ILE A 68 -7.18 -9.39 6.23
N ILE A 69 -7.59 -9.18 4.99
CA ILE A 69 -7.11 -9.93 3.82
C ILE A 69 -6.29 -9.09 2.85
N SER A 70 -6.34 -7.78 3.00
CA SER A 70 -5.58 -6.87 2.15
C SER A 70 -5.38 -5.52 2.83
N THR A 71 -4.34 -4.79 2.44
CA THR A 71 -3.99 -3.49 2.97
C THR A 71 -3.53 -2.54 1.87
N THR A 72 -3.61 -1.25 2.11
CA THR A 72 -2.88 -0.20 1.39
C THR A 72 -2.81 1.07 2.21
N GLY A 73 -1.77 1.88 2.00
CA GLY A 73 -1.60 3.17 2.64
C GLY A 73 -1.12 4.24 1.68
N ILE A 74 -1.51 5.47 1.97
CA ILE A 74 -0.95 6.69 1.36
C ILE A 74 -0.26 7.48 2.47
N ARG A 75 0.96 7.94 2.22
CA ARG A 75 1.66 8.88 3.09
C ARG A 75 2.25 10.03 2.30
N ASN A 76 2.34 11.19 2.93
CA ASN A 76 2.97 12.36 2.34
C ASN A 76 4.48 12.10 2.17
N LEU A 77 4.99 12.33 0.99
CA LEU A 77 6.43 12.26 0.70
C LEU A 77 7.03 13.66 0.79
N LYS A 78 7.25 14.13 2.02
CA LYS A 78 7.54 15.53 2.39
C LYS A 78 8.71 16.18 1.62
N GLN A 79 9.66 15.38 1.15
CA GLN A 79 10.80 15.88 0.36
C GLN A 79 10.44 16.27 -1.08
N TYR A 80 9.24 15.94 -1.55
CA TYR A 80 8.74 16.28 -2.89
C TYR A 80 7.41 17.00 -2.79
N ALA A 81 7.31 18.17 -3.42
CA ALA A 81 6.09 18.97 -3.40
C ALA A 81 4.89 18.20 -3.97
N SER A 82 3.74 18.29 -3.29
CA SER A 82 2.45 17.70 -3.70
C SER A 82 2.53 16.24 -4.11
N THR A 83 3.45 15.49 -3.51
CA THR A 83 3.70 14.07 -3.83
C THR A 83 3.36 13.18 -2.64
N CYS A 84 2.62 12.13 -2.88
CA CYS A 84 2.40 11.06 -1.91
C CYS A 84 2.99 9.74 -2.37
N GLU A 85 3.17 8.83 -1.43
CA GLU A 85 3.68 7.48 -1.68
C GLU A 85 2.62 6.44 -1.35
N LEU A 86 2.37 5.54 -2.31
CA LEU A 86 1.57 4.34 -2.09
C LEU A 86 2.43 3.28 -1.42
N LYS A 87 2.00 2.82 -0.27
CA LYS A 87 2.72 1.83 0.55
C LYS A 87 1.82 0.68 0.98
N ARG A 88 2.44 -0.41 1.34
CA ARG A 88 1.78 -1.54 2.02
C ARG A 88 0.58 -2.10 1.26
N MET A 89 0.66 -2.07 -0.08
CA MET A 89 -0.36 -2.67 -0.91
C MET A 89 -0.10 -4.17 -1.06
N TYR A 90 -0.77 -4.96 -0.23
CA TYR A 90 -0.67 -6.41 -0.19
C TYR A 90 -2.05 -7.04 -0.21
N VAL A 91 -2.16 -8.20 -0.85
CA VAL A 91 -3.36 -9.03 -0.88
C VAL A 91 -2.97 -10.45 -0.45
N ALA A 92 -3.66 -11.00 0.52
CA ALA A 92 -3.48 -12.38 0.95
C ALA A 92 -3.64 -13.34 -0.24
N LYS A 93 -2.80 -14.36 -0.31
CA LYS A 93 -2.66 -15.23 -1.49
C LYS A 93 -3.98 -15.80 -1.97
N GLU A 94 -4.82 -16.25 -1.05
CA GLU A 94 -6.11 -16.89 -1.30
C GLU A 94 -7.16 -15.92 -1.88
N TYR A 95 -6.94 -14.61 -1.71
CA TYR A 95 -7.84 -13.53 -2.15
C TYR A 95 -7.35 -12.77 -3.38
N ARG A 96 -6.26 -13.20 -3.99
CA ARG A 96 -5.73 -12.59 -5.22
C ARG A 96 -6.63 -12.91 -6.41
N ARG A 97 -6.56 -12.05 -7.45
CA ARG A 97 -7.37 -12.16 -8.69
C ARG A 97 -8.87 -12.01 -8.50
N LEU A 98 -9.32 -11.53 -7.34
CA LEU A 98 -10.73 -11.23 -7.05
C LEU A 98 -11.06 -9.72 -7.17
N GLY A 99 -10.15 -8.93 -7.74
CA GLY A 99 -10.35 -7.48 -7.93
C GLY A 99 -10.11 -6.62 -6.68
N ILE A 100 -9.72 -7.21 -5.54
CA ILE A 100 -9.51 -6.49 -4.28
C ILE A 100 -8.38 -5.45 -4.41
N GLY A 101 -7.27 -5.83 -5.04
CA GLY A 101 -6.16 -4.92 -5.28
C GLY A 101 -6.56 -3.70 -6.11
N GLN A 102 -7.40 -3.89 -7.15
CA GLN A 102 -7.91 -2.78 -7.96
C GLN A 102 -8.76 -1.83 -7.11
N LYS A 103 -9.69 -2.35 -6.32
CA LYS A 103 -10.54 -1.53 -5.45
C LYS A 103 -9.75 -0.73 -4.41
N LEU A 104 -8.71 -1.32 -3.83
CA LEU A 104 -7.81 -0.62 -2.90
C LEU A 104 -7.01 0.47 -3.60
N LEU A 105 -6.48 0.18 -4.79
CA LEU A 105 -5.76 1.18 -5.59
C LEU A 105 -6.67 2.35 -5.96
N ASP A 106 -7.90 2.08 -6.41
CA ASP A 106 -8.90 3.11 -6.72
C ASP A 106 -9.20 3.98 -5.50
N THR A 107 -9.37 3.36 -4.32
CA THR A 107 -9.58 4.06 -3.05
C THR A 107 -8.42 4.99 -2.71
N ALA A 108 -7.19 4.50 -2.84
CA ALA A 108 -5.98 5.27 -2.55
C ALA A 108 -5.81 6.45 -3.54
N VAL A 109 -6.00 6.20 -4.83
CA VAL A 109 -5.93 7.24 -5.89
C VAL A 109 -7.00 8.30 -5.68
N TYR A 110 -8.24 7.90 -5.41
CA TYR A 110 -9.33 8.83 -5.12
C TYR A 110 -9.00 9.73 -3.91
N PHE A 111 -8.54 9.14 -2.81
CA PHE A 111 -8.11 9.90 -1.63
C PHE A 111 -7.00 10.89 -1.97
N ALA A 112 -5.94 10.45 -2.66
CA ALA A 112 -4.82 11.32 -3.01
C ALA A 112 -5.25 12.53 -3.85
N LYS A 113 -6.13 12.32 -4.83
CA LYS A 113 -6.72 13.41 -5.62
C LYS A 113 -7.54 14.36 -4.76
N ARG A 114 -8.37 13.84 -3.88
CA ARG A 114 -9.28 14.63 -3.01
C ARG A 114 -8.55 15.57 -2.07
N ILE A 115 -7.38 15.19 -1.57
CA ILE A 115 -6.60 16.03 -0.66
C ILE A 115 -5.57 16.89 -1.37
N GLY A 116 -5.49 16.83 -2.71
CA GLY A 116 -4.73 17.78 -3.53
C GLY A 116 -3.32 17.34 -3.90
N TYR A 117 -2.98 16.05 -3.81
CA TYR A 117 -1.72 15.56 -4.39
C TYR A 117 -1.75 15.64 -5.92
N SER A 118 -0.63 16.06 -6.50
CA SER A 118 -0.45 16.08 -7.95
C SER A 118 0.17 14.79 -8.50
N ARG A 119 0.77 13.97 -7.61
CA ARG A 119 1.51 12.78 -7.99
C ARG A 119 1.51 11.72 -6.90
N ILE A 120 1.35 10.45 -7.31
CA ILE A 120 1.62 9.27 -6.47
C ILE A 120 2.87 8.60 -7.00
N VAL A 121 3.81 8.26 -6.11
CA VAL A 121 4.94 7.38 -6.40
C VAL A 121 4.81 6.09 -5.61
N LEU A 122 5.48 5.05 -6.07
CA LEU A 122 5.59 3.77 -5.35
C LEU A 122 6.91 3.08 -5.67
N ASP A 123 7.33 2.24 -4.76
CA ASP A 123 8.38 1.26 -5.00
C ASP A 123 7.82 -0.17 -4.93
N SER A 124 8.43 -1.07 -5.67
CA SER A 124 8.01 -2.47 -5.76
C SER A 124 9.19 -3.38 -6.11
N SER A 125 8.92 -4.67 -6.12
CA SER A 125 9.89 -5.68 -6.51
C SER A 125 9.47 -6.38 -7.81
N LYS A 126 10.45 -6.76 -8.61
CA LYS A 126 10.24 -7.59 -9.82
C LYS A 126 9.53 -8.92 -9.53
N TYR A 127 9.57 -9.40 -8.29
CA TYR A 127 8.85 -10.60 -7.87
C TYR A 127 7.34 -10.40 -7.73
N LEU A 128 6.87 -9.15 -7.80
CA LEU A 128 5.47 -8.75 -7.70
C LEU A 128 4.88 -8.42 -9.08
N GLU A 129 4.97 -9.33 -10.03
CA GLU A 129 4.53 -9.10 -11.42
C GLU A 129 3.04 -8.70 -11.51
N ALA A 130 2.18 -9.32 -10.71
CA ALA A 130 0.76 -8.98 -10.68
C ALA A 130 0.51 -7.54 -10.20
N ALA A 131 1.26 -7.07 -9.22
CA ALA A 131 1.18 -5.70 -8.74
C ALA A 131 1.68 -4.72 -9.81
N ARG A 132 2.82 -5.01 -10.45
CA ARG A 132 3.33 -4.18 -11.55
C ARG A 132 2.34 -4.09 -12.71
N THR A 133 1.74 -5.21 -13.11
CA THR A 133 0.70 -5.24 -14.15
C THR A 133 -0.50 -4.37 -13.75
N LEU A 134 -0.93 -4.43 -12.50
CA LEU A 134 -2.01 -3.60 -11.97
C LEU A 134 -1.65 -2.10 -12.09
N TYR A 135 -0.45 -1.71 -11.66
CA TYR A 135 -0.02 -0.32 -11.72
C TYR A 135 0.06 0.20 -13.16
N LEU A 136 0.65 -0.57 -14.09
CA LEU A 136 0.72 -0.20 -15.50
C LEU A 136 -0.67 0.01 -16.11
N LYS A 137 -1.62 -0.90 -15.85
CA LYS A 137 -3.02 -0.77 -16.31
C LYS A 137 -3.72 0.47 -15.76
N ASN A 138 -3.28 0.98 -14.64
CA ASN A 138 -3.84 2.17 -13.99
C ASN A 138 -3.05 3.45 -14.28
N GLY A 139 -2.17 3.43 -15.30
CA GLY A 139 -1.48 4.62 -15.78
C GLY A 139 -0.24 5.02 -14.98
N PHE A 140 0.29 4.12 -14.16
CA PHE A 140 1.62 4.31 -13.59
C PHE A 140 2.69 4.04 -14.65
N VAL A 141 3.77 4.80 -14.60
CA VAL A 141 4.94 4.67 -15.49
C VAL A 141 6.20 4.47 -14.67
N ASP A 142 7.19 3.81 -15.25
CA ASP A 142 8.48 3.59 -14.60
C ASP A 142 9.25 4.92 -14.45
N ILE A 143 9.90 5.11 -13.30
CA ILE A 143 10.76 6.25 -12.99
C ILE A 143 12.09 5.78 -12.40
N ALA A 144 13.03 6.73 -12.25
CA ALA A 144 14.27 6.49 -11.54
C ALA A 144 14.02 6.24 -10.04
N ARG A 145 14.95 5.55 -9.40
CA ARG A 145 14.93 5.32 -7.95
C ARG A 145 14.83 6.65 -7.19
N TYR A 146 13.89 6.75 -6.25
CA TYR A 146 13.69 7.94 -5.42
C TYR A 146 13.93 7.72 -3.91
N ASN A 147 14.19 6.47 -3.50
CA ASN A 147 14.46 6.12 -2.10
C ASN A 147 15.55 5.05 -1.98
N ASP A 148 15.94 4.72 -0.76
CA ASP A 148 16.99 3.76 -0.42
C ASP A 148 16.47 2.36 -0.05
N ASN A 149 15.23 2.02 -0.41
CA ASN A 149 14.68 0.68 -0.19
C ASN A 149 15.46 -0.36 -1.02
N HIS A 150 16.36 -1.09 -0.37
CA HIS A 150 17.19 -2.09 -1.02
C HIS A 150 16.41 -3.33 -1.52
N ARG A 151 15.18 -3.55 -1.03
CA ARG A 151 14.29 -4.62 -1.50
C ARG A 151 13.61 -4.27 -2.82
N ALA A 152 13.53 -2.98 -3.15
CA ALA A 152 12.87 -2.49 -4.35
C ALA A 152 13.83 -2.39 -5.54
N ASN A 153 13.33 -2.75 -6.71
CA ASN A 153 14.02 -2.59 -7.99
C ASN A 153 13.08 -2.09 -9.10
N ILE A 154 11.85 -1.75 -8.73
CA ILE A 154 10.84 -1.10 -9.57
C ILE A 154 10.40 0.15 -8.84
N PHE A 155 10.37 1.27 -9.56
CA PHE A 155 9.94 2.57 -9.08
C PHE A 155 8.99 3.15 -10.11
N MET A 156 7.82 3.57 -9.68
CA MET A 156 6.77 4.03 -10.58
C MET A 156 6.09 5.30 -10.07
N GLU A 157 5.51 6.05 -10.97
CA GLU A 157 4.67 7.20 -10.62
C GLU A 157 3.41 7.27 -11.46
N LYS A 158 2.41 7.95 -10.92
CA LYS A 158 1.19 8.35 -11.63
C LYS A 158 0.93 9.82 -11.39
N SER A 159 0.73 10.60 -12.49
CA SER A 159 0.17 11.95 -12.43
C SER A 159 -1.29 11.89 -11.97
N LEU A 160 -1.68 12.79 -11.07
CA LEU A 160 -3.04 12.97 -10.57
C LEU A 160 -3.70 14.22 -11.12
N VAL A 161 -2.94 15.03 -11.86
CA VAL A 161 -3.43 16.22 -12.57
C VAL A 161 -3.49 15.93 -14.07
N ASP A 162 -4.45 16.52 -14.74
CA ASP A 162 -4.68 16.39 -16.17
C ASP A 162 -3.67 17.25 -16.94
#